data_adcf6d02ce8cbc9215e1f79cb939fd61
#
_entry.id   adcf6d02ce8cbc9215e1f79cb939fd61
#
_cell.length_a   1.000
_cell.length_b   1.000
_cell.length_c   1.000
_cell.angle_alpha   90.00
_cell.angle_beta   90.00
_cell.angle_gamma   90.00
#
_symmetry.space_group_name_H-M   'P 1'
#
loop_
_entity.id
_entity.type
_entity.pdbx_description
1 polymer ?
#
loop_
_entity_poly.entity_id
_entity_poly.type
_entity_poly.pdbx_seq_one_letter_code
_entity_poly.pdbx_strand_id
1 'polypeptide(L)'
;MSLASGVSITDECINTFNDLRMKKGEKLKFIIFKIADNKKEVVVDEASSDPDYEVFREKLAAAKDSNGKSAPRYAVYDVEYELGGNEGKRSKIVFISWVPGDAPTLWSMIYASTRENLKNALNISNSIHADDKSEIEWKTILAEASGGKAGK
;
A
#
# COMPACT_ATOMS: atom_id res chain seq x y z
N MET A 1 -19.50 4.03 -0.94
CA MET A 1 -19.38 5.44 -0.50
C MET A 1 -18.77 6.27 -1.62
N SER A 2 -19.36 7.40 -1.92
CA SER A 2 -18.81 8.31 -2.92
C SER A 2 -17.78 9.23 -2.29
N LEU A 3 -16.64 9.38 -2.98
CA LEU A 3 -15.54 10.20 -2.49
C LEU A 3 -15.48 11.53 -3.23
N ALA A 4 -14.75 12.49 -2.66
CA ALA A 4 -14.61 13.82 -3.27
C ALA A 4 -14.03 13.75 -4.68
N SER A 5 -13.17 12.76 -4.96
CA SER A 5 -12.60 12.56 -6.29
C SER A 5 -13.54 11.85 -7.25
N GLY A 6 -14.71 11.41 -6.78
CA GLY A 6 -15.64 10.60 -7.57
C GLY A 6 -15.26 9.14 -7.64
N VAL A 7 -14.22 8.72 -6.93
CA VAL A 7 -13.77 7.33 -6.90
C VAL A 7 -14.29 6.67 -5.63
N SER A 8 -14.98 5.55 -5.76
CA SER A 8 -15.48 4.80 -4.60
C SER A 8 -14.52 3.68 -4.24
N ILE A 9 -14.64 3.18 -3.00
CA ILE A 9 -13.82 2.08 -2.52
C ILE A 9 -14.70 0.84 -2.47
N THR A 10 -14.31 -0.23 -3.18
CA THR A 10 -15.12 -1.44 -3.24
C THR A 10 -15.10 -2.20 -1.92
N ASP A 11 -16.14 -2.98 -1.69
CA ASP A 11 -16.20 -3.85 -0.51
C ASP A 11 -15.06 -4.85 -0.50
N GLU A 12 -14.62 -5.30 -1.67
CA GLU A 12 -13.48 -6.21 -1.77
C GLU A 12 -12.24 -5.62 -1.11
N CYS A 13 -11.98 -4.32 -1.31
CA CYS A 13 -10.83 -3.67 -0.70
C CYS A 13 -10.91 -3.72 0.82
N ILE A 14 -12.09 -3.40 1.36
CA ILE A 14 -12.30 -3.38 2.80
C ILE A 14 -12.18 -4.79 3.37
N ASN A 15 -12.82 -5.77 2.73
CA ASN A 15 -12.83 -7.14 3.23
C ASN A 15 -11.43 -7.76 3.17
N THR A 16 -10.69 -7.55 2.08
CA THR A 16 -9.34 -8.07 1.95
C THR A 16 -8.40 -7.43 2.97
N PHE A 17 -8.55 -6.11 3.19
CA PHE A 17 -7.76 -5.44 4.20
C PHE A 17 -8.07 -5.96 5.60
N ASN A 18 -9.34 -6.22 5.91
CA ASN A 18 -9.71 -6.77 7.20
C ASN A 18 -9.08 -8.15 7.41
N ASP A 19 -9.01 -8.98 6.38
CA ASP A 19 -8.35 -10.28 6.47
C ASP A 19 -6.87 -10.12 6.79
N LEU A 20 -6.19 -9.17 6.16
CA LEU A 20 -4.79 -8.90 6.45
C LEU A 20 -4.62 -8.41 7.90
N ARG A 21 -5.44 -7.45 8.30
CA ARG A 21 -5.33 -6.84 9.62
C ARG A 21 -5.63 -7.85 10.73
N MET A 22 -6.61 -8.72 10.53
CA MET A 22 -7.04 -9.68 11.54
C MET A 22 -6.31 -11.01 11.43
N LYS A 23 -5.45 -11.16 10.43
CA LYS A 23 -4.62 -12.36 10.21
C LYS A 23 -5.47 -13.62 10.12
N LYS A 24 -6.59 -13.52 9.43
CA LYS A 24 -7.50 -14.66 9.24
C LYS A 24 -6.98 -15.60 8.16
N GLY A 25 -7.16 -16.89 8.39
CA GLY A 25 -6.80 -17.91 7.43
C GLY A 25 -5.32 -17.84 7.07
N GLU A 26 -5.04 -17.82 5.78
CA GLU A 26 -3.68 -17.64 5.29
C GLU A 26 -3.26 -16.20 5.54
N LYS A 27 -2.19 -16.02 6.32
CA LYS A 27 -1.75 -14.67 6.71
C LYS A 27 -1.29 -13.88 5.51
N LEU A 28 -2.06 -12.86 5.13
CA LEU A 28 -1.63 -11.94 4.09
C LEU A 28 -0.48 -11.08 4.60
N LYS A 29 0.46 -10.79 3.73
CA LYS A 29 1.59 -9.93 4.05
C LYS A 29 1.42 -8.55 3.46
N PHE A 30 0.85 -8.49 2.26
CA PHE A 30 0.60 -7.20 1.61
C PHE A 30 -0.61 -7.29 0.68
N ILE A 31 -1.14 -6.10 0.37
CA ILE A 31 -2.20 -5.94 -0.62
C ILE A 31 -1.81 -4.78 -1.50
N ILE A 32 -1.93 -4.95 -2.82
CA ILE A 32 -1.75 -3.85 -3.77
C ILE A 32 -3.13 -3.52 -4.33
N PHE A 33 -3.50 -2.24 -4.24
CA PHE A 33 -4.76 -1.72 -4.74
C PHE A 33 -4.51 -0.88 -5.98
N LYS A 34 -5.49 -0.84 -6.86
CA LYS A 34 -5.43 0.06 -8.01
C LYS A 34 -6.78 0.72 -8.22
N ILE A 35 -6.77 1.82 -8.95
CA ILE A 35 -8.01 2.42 -9.42
C ILE A 35 -8.32 1.73 -10.76
N ALA A 36 -9.54 1.22 -10.88
CA ALA A 36 -9.96 0.49 -12.08
C ALA A 36 -9.86 1.39 -13.33
N ASP A 37 -9.77 0.76 -14.50
CA ASP A 37 -9.61 1.50 -15.76
C ASP A 37 -10.75 2.49 -16.01
N ASN A 38 -11.94 2.22 -15.47
CA ASN A 38 -13.08 3.14 -15.61
C ASN A 38 -12.91 4.40 -14.75
N LYS A 39 -11.89 4.47 -13.90
CA LYS A 39 -11.57 5.61 -13.01
C LYS A 39 -12.66 5.89 -11.97
N LYS A 40 -13.48 4.90 -11.65
CA LYS A 40 -14.63 5.06 -10.75
C LYS A 40 -14.50 4.33 -9.43
N GLU A 41 -13.59 3.37 -9.31
CA GLU A 41 -13.49 2.60 -8.08
C GLU A 41 -12.08 2.09 -7.83
N VAL A 42 -11.76 1.93 -6.54
CA VAL A 42 -10.53 1.27 -6.10
C VAL A 42 -10.84 -0.22 -5.96
N VAL A 43 -9.96 -1.05 -6.52
CA VAL A 43 -10.12 -2.50 -6.48
C VAL A 43 -8.81 -3.13 -6.00
N VAL A 44 -8.87 -4.40 -5.59
CA VAL A 44 -7.67 -5.15 -5.24
C VAL A 44 -6.98 -5.60 -6.53
N ASP A 45 -5.70 -5.26 -6.65
CA ASP A 45 -4.88 -5.71 -7.76
C ASP A 45 -4.22 -7.04 -7.42
N GLU A 46 -3.65 -7.13 -6.22
CA GLU A 46 -3.02 -8.37 -5.76
C GLU A 46 -2.98 -8.40 -4.23
N ALA A 47 -3.20 -9.57 -3.66
CA ALA A 47 -3.00 -9.80 -2.23
C ALA A 47 -2.13 -11.04 -2.09
N SER A 48 -1.15 -11.01 -1.19
CA SER A 48 -0.15 -12.08 -1.11
C SER A 48 0.31 -12.29 0.33
N SER A 49 0.66 -13.55 0.63
CA SER A 49 1.28 -13.93 1.89
C SER A 49 2.80 -14.08 1.78
N ASP A 50 3.38 -13.73 0.63
CA ASP A 50 4.82 -13.86 0.39
C ASP A 50 5.59 -12.97 1.38
N PRO A 51 6.48 -13.53 2.21
CA PRO A 51 7.20 -12.76 3.22
C PRO A 51 8.39 -11.96 2.68
N ASP A 52 8.78 -12.16 1.43
CA ASP A 52 9.93 -11.48 0.85
C ASP A 52 9.54 -10.07 0.42
N TYR A 53 10.05 -9.08 1.14
CA TYR A 53 9.73 -7.67 0.85
C TYR A 53 10.14 -7.26 -0.56
N GLU A 54 11.24 -7.78 -1.09
CA GLU A 54 11.69 -7.42 -2.43
C GLU A 54 10.73 -7.89 -3.51
N VAL A 55 10.02 -9.00 -3.28
CA VAL A 55 8.95 -9.44 -4.19
C VAL A 55 7.85 -8.38 -4.26
N PHE A 56 7.42 -7.88 -3.10
CA PHE A 56 6.43 -6.80 -3.03
C PHE A 56 6.93 -5.53 -3.74
N ARG A 57 8.15 -5.14 -3.43
CA ARG A 57 8.74 -3.92 -3.98
C ARG A 57 8.81 -3.97 -5.50
N GLU A 58 9.24 -5.11 -6.04
CA GLU A 58 9.32 -5.30 -7.49
C GLU A 58 7.94 -5.27 -8.15
N LYS A 59 6.94 -5.90 -7.53
CA LYS A 59 5.59 -5.89 -8.06
C LYS A 59 5.03 -4.47 -8.13
N LEU A 60 5.26 -3.70 -7.08
CA LEU A 60 4.77 -2.32 -7.02
C LEU A 60 5.45 -1.47 -8.09
N ALA A 61 6.77 -1.58 -8.21
CA ALA A 61 7.54 -0.80 -9.17
C ALA A 61 7.26 -1.21 -10.62
N ALA A 62 6.82 -2.44 -10.85
CA ALA A 62 6.55 -2.96 -12.18
C ALA A 62 5.11 -2.71 -12.65
N ALA A 63 4.27 -2.05 -11.85
CA ALA A 63 2.87 -1.85 -12.20
C ALA A 63 2.74 -1.03 -13.48
N LYS A 64 1.83 -1.49 -14.36
CA LYS A 64 1.58 -0.85 -15.65
C LYS A 64 0.10 -0.60 -15.84
N ASP A 65 -0.22 0.43 -16.63
CA ASP A 65 -1.61 0.66 -17.04
C ASP A 65 -1.92 -0.16 -18.29
N SER A 66 -3.14 -0.02 -18.81
CA SER A 66 -3.58 -0.79 -19.97
C SER A 66 -2.81 -0.43 -21.23
N ASN A 67 -2.08 0.69 -21.23
CA ASN A 67 -1.26 1.11 -22.36
C ASN A 67 0.22 0.73 -22.19
N GLY A 68 0.53 -0.02 -21.12
CA GLY A 68 1.90 -0.46 -20.87
C GLY A 68 2.80 0.61 -20.25
N LYS A 69 2.24 1.71 -19.80
CA LYS A 69 3.00 2.78 -19.14
C LYS A 69 3.04 2.56 -17.63
N SER A 70 4.06 3.10 -16.98
CA SER A 70 4.16 3.02 -15.53
C SER A 70 2.90 3.55 -14.88
N ALA A 71 2.37 2.82 -13.90
CA ALA A 71 1.11 3.15 -13.28
C ALA A 71 1.25 3.33 -11.79
N PRO A 72 0.52 4.30 -11.21
CA PRO A 72 0.43 4.42 -9.76
C PRO A 72 -0.29 3.23 -9.15
N ARG A 73 -0.05 3.02 -7.87
CA ARG A 73 -0.75 2.01 -7.08
C ARG A 73 -0.81 2.49 -5.64
N TYR A 74 -1.73 1.91 -4.87
CA TYR A 74 -1.68 2.00 -3.42
C TYR A 74 -1.32 0.63 -2.90
N ALA A 75 -0.75 0.56 -1.71
CA ALA A 75 -0.45 -0.71 -1.10
C ALA A 75 -0.52 -0.61 0.41
N VAL A 76 -0.75 -1.74 1.06
CA VAL A 76 -0.58 -1.86 2.50
C VAL A 76 0.37 -3.03 2.74
N TYR A 77 1.26 -2.87 3.69
CA TYR A 77 2.23 -3.88 4.05
C TYR A 77 2.21 -4.10 5.55
N ASP A 78 2.14 -5.36 5.96
CA ASP A 78 2.19 -5.72 7.38
C ASP A 78 3.66 -5.83 7.78
N VAL A 79 4.17 -4.79 8.43
CA VAL A 79 5.58 -4.72 8.83
C VAL A 79 5.72 -5.33 10.21
N GLU A 80 6.47 -6.42 10.29
CA GLU A 80 6.82 -7.04 11.57
C GLU A 80 8.25 -6.65 11.94
N TYR A 81 8.46 -6.29 13.20
CA TYR A 81 9.79 -5.86 13.67
C TYR A 81 9.96 -6.21 15.14
N GLU A 82 11.20 -6.23 15.57
CA GLU A 82 11.52 -6.50 16.98
C GLU A 82 12.02 -5.23 17.64
N LEU A 83 11.56 -5.02 18.88
CA LEU A 83 12.09 -3.96 19.72
C LEU A 83 13.33 -4.47 20.43
N GLY A 84 14.23 -3.55 20.80
CA GLY A 84 15.45 -3.91 21.51
C GLY A 84 15.16 -4.49 22.88
N GLY A 85 16.11 -5.27 23.39
CA GLY A 85 15.98 -5.90 24.69
C GLY A 85 14.92 -6.98 24.69
N ASN A 86 14.09 -6.99 25.74
CA ASN A 86 13.05 -8.02 25.93
C ASN A 86 11.65 -7.48 25.62
N GLU A 87 11.53 -6.44 24.81
CA GLU A 87 10.23 -5.83 24.55
C GLU A 87 9.40 -6.58 23.52
N GLY A 88 10.00 -7.59 22.86
CA GLY A 88 9.28 -8.51 21.99
C GLY A 88 9.04 -7.97 20.59
N LYS A 89 8.14 -8.65 19.90
CA LYS A 89 7.81 -8.33 18.50
C LYS A 89 6.62 -7.39 18.42
N ARG A 90 6.62 -6.58 17.37
CA ARG A 90 5.51 -5.69 17.06
C ARG A 90 5.17 -5.82 15.58
N SER A 91 3.95 -5.47 15.23
CA SER A 91 3.58 -5.36 13.82
C SER A 91 2.77 -4.09 13.62
N LYS A 92 2.98 -3.46 12.49
CA LYS A 92 2.24 -2.27 12.08
C LYS A 92 1.95 -2.33 10.60
N ILE A 93 0.80 -1.86 10.21
CA ILE A 93 0.43 -1.79 8.80
C ILE A 93 0.80 -0.40 8.29
N VAL A 94 1.56 -0.36 7.21
CA VAL A 94 1.96 0.89 6.56
C VAL A 94 1.23 1.01 5.23
N PHE A 95 0.62 2.16 5.00
CA PHE A 95 -0.03 2.50 3.74
C PHE A 95 1.01 3.16 2.83
N ILE A 96 1.10 2.69 1.60
CA ILE A 96 2.07 3.21 0.63
C ILE A 96 1.30 3.76 -0.56
N SER A 97 1.57 5.03 -0.88
CA SER A 97 1.05 5.66 -2.09
C SER A 97 2.19 5.70 -3.11
N TRP A 98 2.08 4.88 -4.15
CA TRP A 98 3.11 4.75 -5.17
C TRP A 98 2.66 5.51 -6.42
N VAL A 99 3.39 6.59 -6.76
CA VAL A 99 3.09 7.40 -7.94
C VAL A 99 4.42 7.65 -8.66
N PRO A 100 4.83 6.73 -9.56
CA PRO A 100 6.12 6.90 -10.24
C PRO A 100 6.14 8.16 -11.08
N GLY A 101 7.33 8.79 -11.16
CA GLY A 101 7.47 10.08 -11.83
C GLY A 101 7.12 10.06 -13.32
N ASP A 102 7.20 8.89 -13.96
CA ASP A 102 6.88 8.74 -15.38
C ASP A 102 5.46 8.24 -15.64
N ALA A 103 4.61 8.19 -14.61
CA ALA A 103 3.21 7.82 -14.79
C ALA A 103 2.47 8.93 -15.54
N PRO A 104 1.45 8.59 -16.35
CA PRO A 104 0.65 9.61 -17.02
C PRO A 104 0.02 10.57 -16.02
N THR A 105 0.02 11.85 -16.37
CA THR A 105 -0.43 12.94 -15.48
C THR A 105 -1.85 12.73 -14.96
N LEU A 106 -2.77 12.30 -15.82
CA LEU A 106 -4.15 12.10 -15.40
C LEU A 106 -4.24 11.04 -14.29
N TRP A 107 -3.54 9.92 -14.45
CA TRP A 107 -3.51 8.86 -13.42
C TRP A 107 -2.89 9.37 -12.13
N SER A 108 -1.78 10.12 -12.23
CA SER A 108 -1.13 10.68 -11.04
C SER A 108 -2.07 11.59 -10.27
N MET A 109 -2.85 12.42 -10.96
CA MET A 109 -3.80 13.33 -10.33
C MET A 109 -4.94 12.57 -9.64
N ILE A 110 -5.48 11.53 -10.28
CA ILE A 110 -6.57 10.75 -9.71
C ILE A 110 -6.11 10.01 -8.45
N TYR A 111 -4.92 9.41 -8.50
CA TYR A 111 -4.37 8.72 -7.33
C TYR A 111 -4.08 9.70 -6.20
N ALA A 112 -3.56 10.88 -6.50
CA ALA A 112 -3.28 11.88 -5.48
C ALA A 112 -4.55 12.35 -4.78
N SER A 113 -5.62 12.58 -5.53
CA SER A 113 -6.87 13.08 -4.96
C SER A 113 -7.65 12.01 -4.18
N THR A 114 -7.39 10.74 -4.45
CA THR A 114 -8.10 9.62 -3.81
C THR A 114 -7.34 9.08 -2.58
N ARG A 115 -6.07 9.39 -2.46
CA ARG A 115 -5.17 8.80 -1.46
C ARG A 115 -5.70 8.88 -0.02
N GLU A 116 -6.06 10.09 0.43
CA GLU A 116 -6.49 10.26 1.82
C GLU A 116 -7.82 9.55 2.09
N ASN A 117 -8.70 9.51 1.11
CA ASN A 117 -9.98 8.83 1.26
C ASN A 117 -9.77 7.33 1.47
N LEU A 118 -8.88 6.71 0.71
CA LEU A 118 -8.60 5.29 0.88
C LEU A 118 -7.92 5.02 2.22
N LYS A 119 -6.92 5.83 2.55
CA LYS A 119 -6.21 5.70 3.83
C LYS A 119 -7.18 5.79 5.00
N ASN A 120 -8.10 6.76 4.96
CA ASN A 120 -9.08 6.95 6.03
C ASN A 120 -10.09 5.80 6.07
N ALA A 121 -10.52 5.31 4.91
CA ALA A 121 -11.45 4.18 4.86
C ALA A 121 -10.84 2.91 5.46
N LEU A 122 -9.53 2.73 5.33
CA LEU A 122 -8.80 1.61 5.93
C LEU A 122 -8.34 1.90 7.36
N ASN A 123 -8.51 3.14 7.81
CA ASN A 123 -8.15 3.57 9.17
C ASN A 123 -6.68 3.31 9.50
N ILE A 124 -5.80 3.71 8.59
CA ILE A 124 -4.35 3.54 8.75
C ILE A 124 -3.73 4.90 9.03
N SER A 125 -2.86 4.97 10.04
CA SER A 125 -2.18 6.21 10.39
C SER A 125 -0.76 6.31 9.85
N ASN A 126 -0.08 5.17 9.64
CA ASN A 126 1.29 5.17 9.12
C ASN A 126 1.26 5.14 7.60
N SER A 127 1.84 6.15 6.96
CA SER A 127 1.81 6.19 5.50
C SER A 127 3.10 6.76 4.93
N ILE A 128 3.40 6.33 3.70
CA ILE A 128 4.54 6.80 2.93
C ILE A 128 4.02 7.12 1.54
N HIS A 129 4.48 8.24 1.00
CA HIS A 129 4.29 8.57 -0.41
C HIS A 129 5.62 8.41 -1.12
N ALA A 130 5.63 7.71 -2.24
CA ALA A 130 6.85 7.43 -2.98
C ALA A 130 6.64 7.61 -4.47
N ASP A 131 7.62 8.20 -5.13
CA ASP A 131 7.62 8.34 -6.60
C ASP A 131 8.82 7.65 -7.23
N ASP A 132 9.67 7.04 -6.41
CA ASP A 132 10.85 6.33 -6.88
C ASP A 132 11.09 5.09 -6.01
N LYS A 133 11.64 4.05 -6.63
CA LYS A 133 11.87 2.77 -5.96
C LYS A 133 12.78 2.89 -4.74
N SER A 134 13.69 3.86 -4.74
CA SER A 134 14.57 4.09 -3.60
C SER A 134 13.82 4.56 -2.35
N GLU A 135 12.61 5.09 -2.52
CA GLU A 135 11.81 5.60 -1.40
C GLU A 135 10.97 4.52 -0.74
N ILE A 136 10.97 3.31 -1.29
CA ILE A 136 10.26 2.17 -0.70
C ILE A 136 11.21 1.04 -0.36
N GLU A 137 12.44 1.36 0.01
CA GLU A 137 13.37 0.36 0.54
C GLU A 137 12.88 -0.12 1.91
N TRP A 138 13.24 -1.36 2.25
CA TRP A 138 12.79 -1.95 3.52
C TRP A 138 13.10 -1.06 4.71
N LYS A 139 14.30 -0.47 4.77
CA LYS A 139 14.68 0.39 5.90
C LYS A 139 13.75 1.58 6.05
N THR A 140 13.24 2.12 4.94
CA THR A 140 12.33 3.27 4.96
C THR A 140 10.98 2.87 5.54
N ILE A 141 10.45 1.72 5.08
CA ILE A 141 9.17 1.19 5.54
C ILE A 141 9.26 0.82 7.02
N LEU A 142 10.36 0.19 7.40
CA LEU A 142 10.59 -0.20 8.78
C LEU A 142 10.67 1.00 9.71
N ALA A 143 11.35 2.07 9.28
CA ALA A 143 11.44 3.29 10.07
C ALA A 143 10.07 3.92 10.28
N GLU A 144 9.23 3.94 9.24
CA GLU A 144 7.88 4.48 9.36
C GLU A 144 7.05 3.64 10.35
N ALA A 145 7.10 2.32 10.22
CA ALA A 145 6.30 1.43 11.07
C ALA A 145 6.72 1.52 12.53
N SER A 146 8.00 1.59 12.79
CA SER A 146 8.54 1.53 14.16
C SER A 146 8.72 2.90 14.81
N GLY A 147 8.51 3.98 14.08
CA GLY A 147 8.82 5.31 14.56
C GLY A 147 10.32 5.50 14.78
N GLY A 148 11.15 4.76 14.01
CA GLY A 148 12.59 4.82 14.12
C GLY A 148 13.20 3.96 15.21
N LYS A 149 12.40 3.12 15.89
CA LYS A 149 12.85 2.35 17.04
C LYS A 149 13.42 0.98 16.71
N ALA A 150 13.08 0.44 15.53
CA ALA A 150 13.52 -0.89 15.15
C ALA A 150 14.59 -0.80 14.06
N GLY A 151 15.32 -1.90 13.86
CA GLY A 151 16.24 -2.01 12.74
C GLY A 151 17.52 -1.23 12.89
N LYS A 152 17.88 -0.92 14.10
CA LYS A 152 19.15 -0.26 14.36
C LYS A 152 20.30 -1.23 14.24
#